data_3b7e715608740a3466691bdf57cb824c
#
_entry.id   3b7e715608740a3466691bdf57cb824c
#
_cell.length_a   1.000
_cell.length_b   1.000
_cell.length_c   1.000
_cell.angle_alpha   90.00
_cell.angle_beta   90.00
_cell.angle_gamma   90.00
#
_symmetry.space_group_name_H-M   'P 1'
#
loop_
_entity.id
_entity.type
_entity.pdbx_description
1 polymer ?
#
loop_
_entity_poly.entity_id
_entity_poly.type
_entity_poly.pdbx_seq_one_letter_code
_entity_poly.pdbx_strand_id
1 'polypeptide(L)'
;VGVLSSAKCTNEENYLMNKFARQVIGTNNIDHCARLCHASTVAGLATALGSGAMTNSMKDIAENANSMLVIGSNTTEQHPEFGSKIRQAVLRRNVQLIVADPRQIDLCEFAVLHLQQKPGTDIPLVNGLMNIILEKGYVNTAFVEERTENFDVLVENIKLYPPERVSKITGVPVDQLYQAVEIIVKNAPMAVFWAMGITQHTTGVHNVFALADLQMMLGNFGIPGGGVNPLRGQNNVQGACDMGCLVNVYPGYQAVTAEASQQKFEEAWGTNLSNKVGKTVTEIIPGVLEGTTKALYILGENPAMTVPDSNHIRHCLEELEFFALQDIFPTESSAYADVLLPGVSFVEKTGTYTSTERRVQMLHQAITPRGEARQDWEIIADLARRIVALGGRRIYPTPWSGWNYASSAEILTEVS
;
A
#
# COMPACT_ATOMS: atom_id res chain seq x y z
N VAL A 1 12.52 0.65 21.00
CA VAL A 1 11.60 1.74 20.55
C VAL A 1 11.00 1.34 19.23
N GLY A 2 9.69 1.51 19.12
CA GLY A 2 8.94 1.40 17.86
C GLY A 2 8.49 2.77 17.38
N VAL A 3 8.44 2.95 16.07
CA VAL A 3 7.98 4.18 15.41
C VAL A 3 6.89 3.82 14.40
N LEU A 4 5.73 4.47 14.48
CA LEU A 4 4.69 4.31 13.48
C LEU A 4 4.49 5.64 12.73
N SER A 5 4.70 5.61 11.43
CA SER A 5 4.43 6.71 10.53
C SER A 5 3.02 6.60 9.94
N SER A 6 2.59 7.55 9.12
CA SER A 6 1.22 7.57 8.62
C SER A 6 1.12 7.78 7.13
N ALA A 7 0.31 6.94 6.50
CA ALA A 7 -0.10 7.11 5.11
C ALA A 7 -1.07 8.28 4.86
N LYS A 8 -1.40 9.06 5.90
CA LYS A 8 -2.21 10.29 5.81
C LYS A 8 -1.35 11.56 5.86
N CYS A 9 -0.08 11.41 6.21
CA CYS A 9 0.90 12.50 6.29
C CYS A 9 1.60 12.71 4.94
N THR A 10 2.29 13.85 4.79
CA THR A 10 3.01 14.20 3.56
C THR A 10 4.22 13.30 3.32
N ASN A 11 4.79 13.34 2.12
CA ASN A 11 6.05 12.65 1.82
C ASN A 11 7.17 13.14 2.72
N GLU A 12 7.25 14.45 2.92
CA GLU A 12 8.26 15.11 3.74
C GLU A 12 8.19 14.67 5.20
N GLU A 13 6.98 14.59 5.75
CA GLU A 13 6.75 14.12 7.13
C GLU A 13 7.11 12.63 7.29
N ASN A 14 6.72 11.80 6.33
CA ASN A 14 7.10 10.39 6.30
C ASN A 14 8.62 10.22 6.18
N TYR A 15 9.28 11.02 5.32
CA TYR A 15 10.73 11.01 5.22
C TYR A 15 11.40 11.35 6.55
N LEU A 16 10.94 12.41 7.22
CA LEU A 16 11.50 12.80 8.51
C LEU A 16 11.25 11.77 9.60
N MET A 17 10.09 11.10 9.62
CA MET A 17 9.84 9.98 10.54
C MET A 17 10.81 8.82 10.30
N ASN A 18 11.06 8.49 9.02
CA ASN A 18 12.04 7.49 8.66
C ASN A 18 13.46 7.87 9.12
N LYS A 19 13.91 9.10 8.81
CA LYS A 19 15.21 9.62 9.24
C LYS A 19 15.31 9.66 10.76
N PHE A 20 14.27 10.13 11.46
CA PHE A 20 14.21 10.19 12.92
C PHE A 20 14.40 8.80 13.55
N ALA A 21 13.65 7.80 13.09
CA ALA A 21 13.76 6.45 13.61
C ALA A 21 15.18 5.88 13.45
N ARG A 22 15.79 6.08 12.30
CA ARG A 22 17.08 5.45 11.98
C ARG A 22 18.29 6.27 12.44
N GLN A 23 18.28 7.58 12.22
CA GLN A 23 19.40 8.45 12.57
C GLN A 23 19.42 8.78 14.07
N VAL A 24 18.27 9.22 14.62
CA VAL A 24 18.19 9.74 16.01
C VAL A 24 17.97 8.64 17.01
N ILE A 25 16.96 7.80 16.80
CA ILE A 25 16.65 6.68 17.71
C ILE A 25 17.58 5.48 17.45
N GLY A 26 17.93 5.21 16.22
CA GLY A 26 18.82 4.11 15.83
C GLY A 26 18.13 2.76 15.67
N THR A 27 16.88 2.78 15.22
CA THR A 27 16.08 1.58 15.02
C THR A 27 15.54 1.48 13.60
N ASN A 28 15.42 0.26 13.08
CA ASN A 28 14.65 -0.06 11.89
C ASN A 28 13.21 -0.48 12.21
N ASN A 29 12.79 -0.43 13.47
CA ASN A 29 11.41 -0.68 13.89
C ASN A 29 10.53 0.53 13.52
N ILE A 30 10.43 0.81 12.24
CA ILE A 30 9.52 1.82 11.68
C ILE A 30 8.62 1.15 10.65
N ASP A 31 7.31 1.32 10.82
CA ASP A 31 6.30 0.76 9.93
C ASP A 31 5.10 1.73 9.86
N HIS A 32 4.08 1.38 9.08
CA HIS A 32 2.85 2.16 9.00
C HIS A 32 1.68 1.26 8.54
N CYS A 33 0.49 1.86 8.37
CA CYS A 33 -0.74 1.13 8.03
C CYS A 33 -0.65 0.27 6.75
N ALA A 34 0.30 0.51 5.84
CA ALA A 34 0.48 -0.32 4.64
C ALA A 34 0.69 -1.80 4.97
N ARG A 35 1.23 -2.09 6.17
CA ARG A 35 1.44 -3.47 6.65
C ARG A 35 0.12 -4.25 6.69
N LEU A 36 -0.95 -3.63 7.11
CA LEU A 36 -2.29 -4.20 7.20
C LEU A 36 -3.15 -3.96 5.95
N CYS A 37 -2.68 -3.10 5.04
CA CYS A 37 -3.42 -2.66 3.86
C CYS A 37 -2.95 -3.41 2.60
N HIS A 38 -1.85 -2.98 2.00
CA HIS A 38 -1.35 -3.45 0.72
C HIS A 38 0.04 -4.12 0.79
N ALA A 39 0.51 -4.56 1.96
CA ALA A 39 1.76 -5.32 2.06
C ALA A 39 1.74 -6.58 1.18
N SER A 40 0.59 -7.27 1.10
CA SER A 40 0.39 -8.41 0.20
C SER A 40 0.55 -8.02 -1.27
N THR A 41 0.03 -6.85 -1.68
CA THR A 41 0.23 -6.33 -3.04
C THR A 41 1.69 -6.03 -3.33
N VAL A 42 2.38 -5.34 -2.39
CA VAL A 42 3.79 -4.98 -2.57
C VAL A 42 4.64 -6.24 -2.68
N ALA A 43 4.46 -7.21 -1.79
CA ALA A 43 5.20 -8.47 -1.83
C ALA A 43 4.89 -9.28 -3.11
N GLY A 44 3.60 -9.42 -3.46
CA GLY A 44 3.19 -10.18 -4.63
C GLY A 44 3.69 -9.57 -5.94
N LEU A 45 3.44 -8.28 -6.16
CA LEU A 45 3.86 -7.62 -7.40
C LEU A 45 5.39 -7.42 -7.48
N ALA A 46 6.08 -7.16 -6.37
CA ALA A 46 7.53 -7.07 -6.37
C ALA A 46 8.17 -8.42 -6.77
N THR A 47 7.60 -9.53 -6.34
CA THR A 47 8.05 -10.87 -6.75
C THR A 47 7.72 -11.16 -8.22
N ALA A 48 6.50 -10.85 -8.65
CA ALA A 48 6.05 -11.17 -10.00
C ALA A 48 6.60 -10.21 -11.08
N LEU A 49 6.78 -8.91 -10.75
CA LEU A 49 7.05 -7.84 -11.71
C LEU A 49 8.25 -6.97 -11.35
N GLY A 50 8.86 -7.18 -10.19
CA GLY A 50 9.94 -6.34 -9.67
C GLY A 50 9.50 -5.02 -9.02
N SER A 51 8.19 -4.69 -9.01
CA SER A 51 7.66 -3.45 -8.42
C SER A 51 6.26 -3.66 -7.86
N GLY A 52 6.00 -3.15 -6.66
CA GLY A 52 4.72 -3.30 -5.95
C GLY A 52 3.68 -2.22 -6.27
N ALA A 53 3.84 -1.48 -7.35
CA ALA A 53 2.99 -0.33 -7.69
C ALA A 53 2.04 -0.62 -8.85
N MET A 54 1.01 0.22 -8.98
CA MET A 54 0.07 0.24 -10.10
C MET A 54 0.81 0.41 -11.44
N THR A 55 0.48 -0.39 -12.46
CA THR A 55 1.21 -0.39 -13.74
C THR A 55 0.78 0.72 -14.68
N ASN A 56 -0.52 1.04 -14.72
CA ASN A 56 -1.12 2.02 -15.62
C ASN A 56 -1.72 3.19 -14.83
N SER A 57 -1.86 4.35 -15.44
CA SER A 57 -2.54 5.47 -14.79
C SER A 57 -4.06 5.34 -14.89
N MET A 58 -4.79 5.98 -13.96
CA MET A 58 -6.27 6.02 -13.99
C MET A 58 -6.80 6.66 -15.27
N LYS A 59 -6.08 7.64 -15.83
CA LYS A 59 -6.42 8.27 -17.08
C LYS A 59 -6.26 7.30 -18.25
N ASP A 60 -5.11 6.66 -18.35
CA ASP A 60 -4.83 5.67 -19.39
C ASP A 60 -5.89 4.57 -19.41
N ILE A 61 -6.23 4.02 -18.27
CA ILE A 61 -7.24 2.98 -18.16
C ILE A 61 -8.63 3.47 -18.60
N ALA A 62 -9.05 4.63 -18.10
CA ALA A 62 -10.35 5.19 -18.45
C ALA A 62 -10.48 5.50 -19.96
N GLU A 63 -9.37 5.81 -20.63
CA GLU A 63 -9.35 6.16 -22.06
C GLU A 63 -9.10 4.96 -22.98
N ASN A 64 -8.40 3.90 -22.51
CA ASN A 64 -7.89 2.85 -23.39
C ASN A 64 -8.37 1.42 -23.05
N ALA A 65 -8.80 1.12 -21.82
CA ALA A 65 -9.34 -0.19 -21.51
C ALA A 65 -10.66 -0.46 -22.27
N ASN A 66 -10.82 -1.67 -22.79
CA ASN A 66 -12.07 -2.12 -23.41
C ASN A 66 -12.86 -3.03 -22.49
N SER A 67 -12.19 -3.70 -21.54
CA SER A 67 -12.84 -4.36 -20.42
C SER A 67 -12.12 -4.05 -19.09
N MET A 68 -12.84 -4.17 -18.00
CA MET A 68 -12.36 -3.93 -16.64
C MET A 68 -12.86 -5.02 -15.71
N LEU A 69 -11.95 -5.59 -14.90
CA LEU A 69 -12.28 -6.49 -13.80
C LEU A 69 -12.01 -5.78 -12.48
N VAL A 70 -13.06 -5.44 -11.74
CA VAL A 70 -12.98 -4.92 -10.37
C VAL A 70 -13.23 -6.06 -9.41
N ILE A 71 -12.23 -6.41 -8.60
CA ILE A 71 -12.32 -7.54 -7.67
C ILE A 71 -11.94 -7.11 -6.24
N GLY A 72 -12.80 -7.39 -5.26
CA GLY A 72 -12.55 -7.06 -3.86
C GLY A 72 -12.32 -5.57 -3.59
N SER A 73 -13.08 -4.70 -4.29
CA SER A 73 -12.97 -3.24 -4.16
C SER A 73 -14.31 -2.55 -4.33
N ASN A 74 -14.82 -1.88 -3.29
CA ASN A 74 -15.94 -0.96 -3.41
C ASN A 74 -15.44 0.42 -3.88
N THR A 75 -15.12 0.51 -5.17
CA THR A 75 -14.43 1.66 -5.77
C THR A 75 -15.26 2.95 -5.71
N THR A 76 -16.60 2.85 -5.72
CA THR A 76 -17.48 4.02 -5.61
C THR A 76 -17.32 4.73 -4.25
N GLU A 77 -17.21 3.98 -3.17
CA GLU A 77 -17.03 4.54 -1.82
C GLU A 77 -15.57 4.91 -1.51
N GLN A 78 -14.64 4.00 -1.81
CA GLN A 78 -13.26 4.11 -1.37
C GLN A 78 -12.37 4.93 -2.31
N HIS A 79 -12.74 5.02 -3.59
CA HIS A 79 -12.01 5.74 -4.64
C HIS A 79 -13.00 6.47 -5.57
N PRO A 80 -13.77 7.44 -5.05
CA PRO A 80 -14.92 8.01 -5.76
C PRO A 80 -14.55 8.70 -7.08
N GLU A 81 -13.39 9.33 -7.16
CA GLU A 81 -12.90 9.92 -8.41
C GLU A 81 -12.71 8.86 -9.49
N PHE A 82 -12.05 7.76 -9.15
CA PHE A 82 -11.82 6.68 -10.09
C PHE A 82 -13.09 5.88 -10.38
N GLY A 83 -13.93 5.65 -9.39
CA GLY A 83 -15.27 5.07 -9.58
C GLY A 83 -16.12 5.87 -10.57
N SER A 84 -16.01 7.20 -10.55
CA SER A 84 -16.65 8.07 -11.54
C SER A 84 -16.06 7.87 -12.94
N LYS A 85 -14.74 7.75 -13.08
CA LYS A 85 -14.08 7.48 -14.37
C LYS A 85 -14.47 6.11 -14.95
N ILE A 86 -14.55 5.07 -14.11
CA ILE A 86 -15.05 3.74 -14.53
C ILE A 86 -16.47 3.85 -15.09
N ARG A 87 -17.39 4.47 -14.35
CA ARG A 87 -18.77 4.67 -14.80
C ARG A 87 -18.86 5.46 -16.12
N GLN A 88 -18.06 6.52 -16.26
CA GLN A 88 -17.98 7.27 -17.50
C GLN A 88 -17.46 6.43 -18.66
N ALA A 89 -16.45 5.60 -18.45
CA ALA A 89 -15.90 4.70 -19.46
C ALA A 89 -16.97 3.70 -19.93
N VAL A 90 -17.72 3.10 -19.01
CA VAL A 90 -18.84 2.20 -19.32
C VAL A 90 -19.91 2.94 -20.14
N LEU A 91 -20.40 4.09 -19.65
CA LEU A 91 -21.53 4.79 -20.26
C LEU A 91 -21.19 5.46 -21.61
N ARG A 92 -19.97 5.95 -21.80
CA ARG A 92 -19.58 6.72 -22.99
C ARG A 92 -18.82 5.91 -24.03
N ARG A 93 -18.08 4.88 -23.59
CA ARG A 93 -17.22 4.07 -24.45
C ARG A 93 -17.67 2.62 -24.57
N ASN A 94 -18.75 2.24 -23.86
CA ASN A 94 -19.26 0.86 -23.81
C ASN A 94 -18.22 -0.16 -23.29
N VAL A 95 -17.36 0.27 -22.35
CA VAL A 95 -16.38 -0.60 -21.71
C VAL A 95 -17.11 -1.71 -20.95
N GLN A 96 -16.66 -2.94 -21.11
CA GLN A 96 -17.28 -4.10 -20.48
C GLN A 96 -16.76 -4.27 -19.05
N LEU A 97 -17.58 -3.89 -18.07
CA LEU A 97 -17.24 -3.98 -16.65
C LEU A 97 -17.70 -5.31 -16.06
N ILE A 98 -16.75 -6.03 -15.46
CA ILE A 98 -17.01 -7.21 -14.61
C ILE A 98 -16.72 -6.80 -13.17
N VAL A 99 -17.64 -7.07 -12.26
CA VAL A 99 -17.44 -6.91 -10.82
C VAL A 99 -17.41 -8.28 -10.18
N ALA A 100 -16.35 -8.58 -9.42
CA ALA A 100 -16.20 -9.77 -8.61
C ALA A 100 -16.13 -9.37 -7.13
N ASP A 101 -17.26 -9.46 -6.44
CA ASP A 101 -17.40 -9.08 -5.04
C ASP A 101 -18.50 -9.89 -4.36
N PRO A 102 -18.30 -10.36 -3.11
CA PRO A 102 -19.36 -11.03 -2.34
C PRO A 102 -20.62 -10.17 -2.17
N ARG A 103 -20.47 -8.85 -2.17
CA ARG A 103 -21.57 -7.90 -2.04
C ARG A 103 -21.97 -7.34 -3.41
N GLN A 104 -23.23 -7.01 -3.55
CA GLN A 104 -23.71 -6.22 -4.66
C GLN A 104 -23.41 -4.74 -4.37
N ILE A 105 -22.22 -4.30 -4.79
CA ILE A 105 -21.75 -2.90 -4.67
C ILE A 105 -22.34 -2.02 -5.78
N ASP A 106 -22.29 -0.69 -5.62
CA ASP A 106 -22.89 0.26 -6.58
C ASP A 106 -22.39 0.07 -8.02
N LEU A 107 -21.13 -0.33 -8.20
CA LEU A 107 -20.60 -0.59 -9.55
C LEU A 107 -21.30 -1.76 -10.26
N CYS A 108 -21.99 -2.65 -9.55
CA CYS A 108 -22.77 -3.73 -10.18
C CYS A 108 -23.91 -3.20 -11.05
N GLU A 109 -24.43 -2.01 -10.79
CA GLU A 109 -25.44 -1.37 -11.65
C GLU A 109 -24.93 -1.03 -13.07
N PHE A 110 -23.62 -0.90 -13.21
CA PHE A 110 -22.94 -0.58 -14.45
C PHE A 110 -22.24 -1.80 -15.07
N ALA A 111 -22.16 -2.88 -14.33
CA ALA A 111 -21.48 -4.09 -14.76
C ALA A 111 -22.33 -4.93 -15.72
N VAL A 112 -21.69 -5.46 -16.75
CA VAL A 112 -22.32 -6.46 -17.64
C VAL A 112 -22.36 -7.83 -16.98
N LEU A 113 -21.55 -8.06 -15.94
CA LEU A 113 -21.51 -9.30 -15.19
C LEU A 113 -21.07 -9.07 -13.74
N HIS A 114 -21.81 -9.62 -12.79
CA HIS A 114 -21.42 -9.67 -11.38
C HIS A 114 -21.11 -11.12 -10.99
N LEU A 115 -19.85 -11.40 -10.66
CA LEU A 115 -19.38 -12.67 -10.11
C LEU A 115 -19.47 -12.57 -8.58
N GLN A 116 -20.49 -13.16 -8.00
CA GLN A 116 -20.71 -13.10 -6.54
C GLN A 116 -20.07 -14.29 -5.85
N GLN A 117 -18.74 -14.25 -5.72
CA GLN A 117 -17.97 -15.29 -5.05
C GLN A 117 -18.12 -15.24 -3.53
N LYS A 118 -17.97 -16.39 -2.86
CA LYS A 118 -17.86 -16.47 -1.41
C LYS A 118 -16.56 -15.80 -0.93
N PRO A 119 -16.55 -15.11 0.24
CA PRO A 119 -15.33 -14.58 0.81
C PRO A 119 -14.21 -15.61 0.93
N GLY A 120 -12.97 -15.23 0.58
CA GLY A 120 -11.79 -16.10 0.65
C GLY A 120 -11.66 -17.13 -0.46
N THR A 121 -12.46 -17.01 -1.54
CA THR A 121 -12.38 -17.91 -2.69
C THR A 121 -11.87 -17.24 -3.97
N ASP A 122 -11.11 -16.19 -3.83
CA ASP A 122 -10.59 -15.38 -4.94
C ASP A 122 -9.59 -16.15 -5.80
N ILE A 123 -8.65 -16.89 -5.18
CA ILE A 123 -7.69 -17.74 -5.91
C ILE A 123 -8.41 -18.79 -6.75
N PRO A 124 -9.34 -19.61 -6.21
CA PRO A 124 -10.14 -20.52 -7.02
C PRO A 124 -10.88 -19.84 -8.17
N LEU A 125 -11.46 -18.65 -7.95
CA LEU A 125 -12.15 -17.91 -9.00
C LEU A 125 -11.20 -17.55 -10.14
N VAL A 126 -10.08 -16.88 -9.83
CA VAL A 126 -9.11 -16.43 -10.84
C VAL A 126 -8.44 -17.61 -11.54
N ASN A 127 -8.07 -18.67 -10.80
CA ASN A 127 -7.53 -19.88 -11.40
C ASN A 127 -8.54 -20.57 -12.34
N GLY A 128 -9.83 -20.53 -12.01
CA GLY A 128 -10.89 -21.03 -12.88
C GLY A 128 -11.02 -20.24 -14.19
N LEU A 129 -10.89 -18.91 -14.12
CA LEU A 129 -10.85 -18.08 -15.33
C LEU A 129 -9.61 -18.42 -16.18
N MET A 130 -8.44 -18.58 -15.56
CA MET A 130 -7.22 -19.01 -16.26
C MET A 130 -7.32 -20.41 -16.85
N ASN A 131 -8.01 -21.34 -16.16
CA ASN A 131 -8.27 -22.68 -16.67
C ASN A 131 -9.11 -22.65 -17.96
N ILE A 132 -10.17 -21.85 -18.00
CA ILE A 132 -11.00 -21.65 -19.20
C ILE A 132 -10.19 -20.99 -20.33
N ILE A 133 -9.37 -19.98 -20.02
CA ILE A 133 -8.47 -19.32 -20.99
C ILE A 133 -7.54 -20.35 -21.62
N LEU A 134 -6.97 -21.25 -20.83
CA LEU A 134 -6.13 -22.36 -21.31
C LEU A 134 -6.92 -23.35 -22.17
N GLU A 135 -8.08 -23.81 -21.70
CA GLU A 135 -8.98 -24.74 -22.40
C GLU A 135 -9.38 -24.24 -23.79
N LYS A 136 -9.70 -22.93 -23.87
CA LYS A 136 -10.13 -22.31 -25.12
C LYS A 136 -8.99 -21.86 -26.04
N GLY A 137 -7.74 -21.99 -25.62
CA GLY A 137 -6.59 -21.55 -26.39
C GLY A 137 -6.47 -20.04 -26.52
N TYR A 138 -6.93 -19.29 -25.51
CA TYR A 138 -6.90 -17.82 -25.50
C TYR A 138 -5.62 -17.22 -24.88
N VAL A 139 -4.65 -18.08 -24.56
CA VAL A 139 -3.35 -17.64 -24.02
C VAL A 139 -2.59 -16.84 -25.07
N ASN A 140 -2.04 -15.69 -24.69
CA ASN A 140 -1.10 -14.94 -25.52
C ASN A 140 0.29 -15.62 -25.46
N THR A 141 0.46 -16.66 -26.28
CA THR A 141 1.67 -17.50 -26.26
C THR A 141 2.92 -16.71 -26.56
N ALA A 142 2.86 -15.75 -27.47
CA ALA A 142 4.01 -14.91 -27.81
C ALA A 142 4.50 -14.08 -26.60
N PHE A 143 3.58 -13.48 -25.83
CA PHE A 143 3.91 -12.77 -24.61
C PHE A 143 4.46 -13.70 -23.53
N VAL A 144 3.82 -14.84 -23.35
CA VAL A 144 4.22 -15.82 -22.33
C VAL A 144 5.63 -16.35 -22.60
N GLU A 145 5.93 -16.74 -23.83
CA GLU A 145 7.24 -17.27 -24.23
C GLU A 145 8.38 -16.22 -24.13
N GLU A 146 8.08 -14.96 -24.47
CA GLU A 146 9.07 -13.89 -24.45
C GLU A 146 9.30 -13.29 -23.06
N ARG A 147 8.25 -13.23 -22.21
CA ARG A 147 8.20 -12.34 -21.05
C ARG A 147 7.94 -13.01 -19.71
N THR A 148 7.71 -14.31 -19.69
CA THR A 148 7.42 -15.03 -18.46
C THR A 148 8.31 -16.24 -18.28
N GLU A 149 8.37 -16.75 -17.05
CA GLU A 149 9.03 -18.01 -16.71
C GLU A 149 8.10 -18.88 -15.88
N ASN A 150 8.37 -20.19 -15.81
CA ASN A 150 7.60 -21.17 -15.05
C ASN A 150 6.11 -21.29 -15.46
N PHE A 151 5.77 -20.99 -16.70
CA PHE A 151 4.39 -21.09 -17.19
C PHE A 151 3.84 -22.53 -17.13
N ASP A 152 4.67 -23.53 -17.37
CA ASP A 152 4.34 -24.95 -17.23
C ASP A 152 3.90 -25.30 -15.80
N VAL A 153 4.56 -24.75 -14.79
CA VAL A 153 4.19 -24.93 -13.38
C VAL A 153 2.81 -24.28 -13.09
N LEU A 154 2.56 -23.09 -13.65
CA LEU A 154 1.25 -22.45 -13.55
C LEU A 154 0.17 -23.33 -14.20
N VAL A 155 0.41 -23.85 -15.40
CA VAL A 155 -0.53 -24.73 -16.12
C VAL A 155 -0.89 -25.95 -15.30
N GLU A 156 0.07 -26.62 -14.66
CA GLU A 156 -0.22 -27.77 -13.80
C GLU A 156 -1.09 -27.39 -12.59
N ASN A 157 -0.89 -26.21 -12.02
CA ASN A 157 -1.71 -25.73 -10.91
C ASN A 157 -3.13 -25.36 -11.36
N ILE A 158 -3.31 -24.63 -12.45
CA ILE A 158 -4.64 -24.19 -12.88
C ILE A 158 -5.50 -25.33 -13.41
N LYS A 159 -4.91 -26.42 -13.93
CA LYS A 159 -5.64 -27.65 -14.27
C LYS A 159 -6.41 -28.27 -13.09
N LEU A 160 -6.00 -27.98 -11.87
CA LEU A 160 -6.70 -28.42 -10.66
C LEU A 160 -8.01 -27.64 -10.41
N TYR A 161 -8.29 -26.60 -11.19
CA TYR A 161 -9.44 -25.69 -11.02
C TYR A 161 -10.38 -25.71 -12.23
N PRO A 162 -10.94 -26.89 -12.62
CA PRO A 162 -11.96 -26.94 -13.67
C PRO A 162 -13.21 -26.17 -13.24
N PRO A 163 -13.99 -25.60 -14.18
CA PRO A 163 -15.13 -24.70 -13.89
C PRO A 163 -16.15 -25.25 -12.90
N GLU A 164 -16.45 -26.57 -12.97
CA GLU A 164 -17.41 -27.25 -12.07
C GLU A 164 -16.90 -27.28 -10.61
N ARG A 165 -15.59 -27.50 -10.42
CA ARG A 165 -14.96 -27.44 -9.10
C ARG A 165 -14.94 -26.01 -8.58
N VAL A 166 -14.60 -25.04 -9.41
CA VAL A 166 -14.59 -23.62 -9.06
C VAL A 166 -15.98 -23.15 -8.64
N SER A 167 -17.01 -23.50 -9.41
CA SER A 167 -18.39 -23.17 -9.07
C SER A 167 -18.80 -23.72 -7.69
N LYS A 168 -18.43 -24.96 -7.37
CA LYS A 168 -18.71 -25.54 -6.03
C LYS A 168 -18.01 -24.80 -4.90
N ILE A 169 -16.78 -24.36 -5.13
CA ILE A 169 -15.98 -23.62 -4.12
C ILE A 169 -16.50 -22.20 -3.96
N THR A 170 -16.62 -21.47 -5.06
CA THR A 170 -16.90 -20.04 -5.06
C THR A 170 -18.38 -19.69 -4.95
N GLY A 171 -19.25 -20.59 -5.39
CA GLY A 171 -20.69 -20.35 -5.55
C GLY A 171 -21.05 -19.66 -6.87
N VAL A 172 -20.07 -19.26 -7.68
CA VAL A 172 -20.31 -18.64 -9.00
C VAL A 172 -20.76 -19.71 -10.00
N PRO A 173 -21.86 -19.52 -10.73
CA PRO A 173 -22.31 -20.45 -11.77
C PRO A 173 -21.28 -20.68 -12.88
N VAL A 174 -21.19 -21.90 -13.39
CA VAL A 174 -20.24 -22.30 -14.44
C VAL A 174 -20.39 -21.43 -15.70
N ASP A 175 -21.61 -21.18 -16.13
CA ASP A 175 -21.91 -20.36 -17.30
C ASP A 175 -21.40 -18.92 -17.13
N GLN A 176 -21.45 -18.35 -15.93
CA GLN A 176 -20.89 -17.02 -15.63
C GLN A 176 -19.36 -17.00 -15.69
N LEU A 177 -18.68 -18.10 -15.32
CA LEU A 177 -17.23 -18.21 -15.46
C LEU A 177 -16.83 -18.17 -16.94
N TYR A 178 -17.50 -18.93 -17.79
CA TYR A 178 -17.29 -18.88 -19.25
C TYR A 178 -17.65 -17.52 -19.83
N GLN A 179 -18.77 -16.92 -19.40
CA GLN A 179 -19.18 -15.58 -19.84
C GLN A 179 -18.12 -14.52 -19.49
N ALA A 180 -17.54 -14.59 -18.29
CA ALA A 180 -16.47 -13.67 -17.88
C ALA A 180 -15.26 -13.75 -18.81
N VAL A 181 -14.79 -14.96 -19.11
CA VAL A 181 -13.64 -15.15 -20.01
C VAL A 181 -13.96 -14.64 -21.42
N GLU A 182 -15.15 -14.95 -21.96
CA GLU A 182 -15.56 -14.45 -23.28
C GLU A 182 -15.61 -12.92 -23.35
N ILE A 183 -16.11 -12.26 -22.29
CA ILE A 183 -16.12 -10.79 -22.19
C ILE A 183 -14.69 -10.27 -22.21
N ILE A 184 -13.80 -10.81 -21.38
CA ILE A 184 -12.41 -10.38 -21.26
C ILE A 184 -11.67 -10.50 -22.60
N VAL A 185 -11.76 -11.66 -23.22
CA VAL A 185 -10.98 -11.95 -24.44
C VAL A 185 -11.48 -11.15 -25.65
N LYS A 186 -12.81 -11.04 -25.80
CA LYS A 186 -13.40 -10.25 -26.90
C LYS A 186 -13.19 -8.74 -26.77
N ASN A 187 -12.95 -8.26 -25.56
CA ASN A 187 -12.79 -6.83 -25.26
C ASN A 187 -11.41 -6.55 -24.63
N ALA A 188 -10.37 -7.10 -25.22
CA ALA A 188 -9.00 -6.74 -24.85
C ALA A 188 -8.65 -5.30 -25.32
N PRO A 189 -7.80 -4.55 -24.60
CA PRO A 189 -7.13 -4.91 -23.36
C PRO A 189 -8.05 -4.83 -22.14
N MET A 190 -7.76 -5.68 -21.13
CA MET A 190 -8.44 -5.68 -19.85
C MET A 190 -7.53 -5.06 -18.77
N ALA A 191 -8.07 -4.14 -17.99
CA ALA A 191 -7.45 -3.70 -16.74
C ALA A 191 -8.05 -4.42 -15.53
N VAL A 192 -7.22 -4.88 -14.59
CA VAL A 192 -7.68 -5.46 -13.34
C VAL A 192 -7.42 -4.51 -12.17
N PHE A 193 -8.40 -4.37 -11.28
CA PHE A 193 -8.33 -3.52 -10.08
C PHE A 193 -8.70 -4.31 -8.85
N TRP A 194 -8.00 -4.05 -7.75
CA TRP A 194 -8.36 -4.59 -6.45
C TRP A 194 -8.02 -3.62 -5.32
N ALA A 195 -8.63 -3.86 -4.18
CA ALA A 195 -8.29 -3.21 -2.92
C ALA A 195 -8.15 -4.26 -1.80
N MET A 196 -8.57 -3.93 -0.60
CA MET A 196 -8.35 -4.75 0.59
C MET A 196 -9.15 -6.06 0.61
N GLY A 197 -10.21 -6.20 -0.20
CA GLY A 197 -10.91 -7.47 -0.39
C GLY A 197 -10.04 -8.58 -0.98
N ILE A 198 -8.91 -8.23 -1.61
CA ILE A 198 -7.89 -9.17 -2.11
C ILE A 198 -6.72 -9.30 -1.13
N THR A 199 -6.28 -8.20 -0.52
CA THR A 199 -5.02 -8.17 0.22
C THR A 199 -5.14 -8.58 1.68
N GLN A 200 -6.28 -8.32 2.33
CA GLN A 200 -6.50 -8.60 3.75
C GLN A 200 -6.98 -10.05 4.00
N HIS A 201 -6.27 -11.00 3.43
CA HIS A 201 -6.43 -12.43 3.64
C HIS A 201 -5.10 -13.05 4.06
N THR A 202 -5.12 -14.17 4.74
CA THR A 202 -3.91 -14.97 5.03
C THR A 202 -3.22 -15.40 3.73
N THR A 203 -3.97 -15.51 2.64
CA THR A 203 -3.50 -15.82 1.28
C THR A 203 -3.35 -14.59 0.39
N GLY A 204 -3.31 -13.38 0.96
CA GLY A 204 -3.33 -12.13 0.19
C GLY A 204 -2.23 -12.00 -0.86
N VAL A 205 -1.02 -12.49 -0.58
CA VAL A 205 0.09 -12.52 -1.56
C VAL A 205 -0.26 -13.42 -2.75
N HIS A 206 -0.80 -14.60 -2.49
CA HIS A 206 -1.20 -15.55 -3.55
C HIS A 206 -2.41 -15.06 -4.36
N ASN A 207 -3.33 -14.30 -3.74
CA ASN A 207 -4.39 -13.61 -4.48
C ASN A 207 -3.80 -12.64 -5.52
N VAL A 208 -2.76 -11.89 -5.13
CA VAL A 208 -2.07 -10.94 -6.03
C VAL A 208 -1.32 -11.68 -7.14
N PHE A 209 -0.65 -12.79 -6.83
CA PHE A 209 -0.04 -13.65 -7.86
C PHE A 209 -1.06 -14.10 -8.90
N ALA A 210 -2.19 -14.65 -8.47
CA ALA A 210 -3.21 -15.11 -9.40
C ALA A 210 -3.70 -14.00 -10.36
N LEU A 211 -3.87 -12.75 -9.86
CA LEU A 211 -4.25 -11.61 -10.70
C LEU A 211 -3.12 -11.19 -11.67
N ALA A 212 -1.87 -11.25 -11.23
CA ALA A 212 -0.73 -10.98 -12.10
C ALA A 212 -0.59 -12.06 -13.19
N ASP A 213 -0.72 -13.33 -12.82
CA ASP A 213 -0.65 -14.46 -13.73
C ASP A 213 -1.77 -14.40 -14.80
N LEU A 214 -2.99 -14.05 -14.40
CA LEU A 214 -4.10 -13.82 -15.33
C LEU A 214 -3.75 -12.76 -16.39
N GLN A 215 -3.16 -11.65 -15.96
CA GLN A 215 -2.76 -10.57 -16.86
C GLN A 215 -1.56 -10.96 -17.74
N MET A 216 -0.63 -11.77 -17.24
CA MET A 216 0.48 -12.32 -18.02
C MET A 216 -0.02 -13.28 -19.11
N MET A 217 -0.94 -14.20 -18.76
CA MET A 217 -1.54 -15.11 -19.73
C MET A 217 -2.25 -14.40 -20.87
N LEU A 218 -2.85 -13.24 -20.60
CA LEU A 218 -3.54 -12.41 -21.59
C LEU A 218 -2.63 -11.45 -22.34
N GLY A 219 -1.37 -11.27 -21.91
CA GLY A 219 -0.44 -10.31 -22.49
C GLY A 219 -0.81 -8.84 -22.23
N ASN A 220 -1.48 -8.56 -21.12
CA ASN A 220 -2.00 -7.22 -20.79
C ASN A 220 -0.99 -6.30 -20.06
N PHE A 221 0.31 -6.60 -20.12
CA PHE A 221 1.34 -5.75 -19.54
C PHE A 221 2.06 -4.90 -20.59
N GLY A 222 2.41 -3.68 -20.22
CA GLY A 222 3.15 -2.76 -21.08
C GLY A 222 2.33 -2.17 -22.23
N ILE A 223 1.00 -2.26 -22.13
CA ILE A 223 0.06 -1.74 -23.14
C ILE A 223 -0.92 -0.75 -22.50
N PRO A 224 -1.42 0.25 -23.27
CA PRO A 224 -2.47 1.13 -22.80
C PRO A 224 -3.74 0.37 -22.43
N GLY A 225 -4.36 0.76 -21.32
CA GLY A 225 -5.63 0.19 -20.86
C GLY A 225 -5.56 -1.21 -20.25
N GLY A 226 -4.37 -1.76 -20.03
CA GLY A 226 -4.15 -3.07 -19.42
C GLY A 226 -3.69 -3.02 -17.96
N GLY A 227 -2.90 -4.02 -17.59
CA GLY A 227 -2.09 -4.08 -16.37
C GLY A 227 -2.82 -4.43 -15.08
N VAL A 228 -2.03 -4.40 -13.99
CA VAL A 228 -2.45 -4.67 -12.62
C VAL A 228 -2.49 -3.36 -11.84
N ASN A 229 -3.62 -3.07 -11.22
CA ASN A 229 -3.92 -1.73 -10.74
C ASN A 229 -4.48 -1.76 -9.31
N PRO A 230 -3.62 -1.98 -8.29
CA PRO A 230 -4.02 -1.92 -6.88
C PRO A 230 -4.46 -0.51 -6.49
N LEU A 231 -5.63 -0.41 -5.89
CA LEU A 231 -6.21 0.85 -5.42
C LEU A 231 -5.88 1.04 -3.93
N ARG A 232 -4.96 1.97 -3.64
CA ARG A 232 -4.53 2.28 -2.28
C ARG A 232 -5.60 3.08 -1.54
N GLY A 233 -5.84 2.76 -0.26
CA GLY A 233 -6.91 3.38 0.55
C GLY A 233 -6.57 4.80 0.99
N GLN A 234 -5.51 4.96 1.78
CA GLN A 234 -5.09 6.27 2.28
C GLN A 234 -4.43 7.10 1.16
N ASN A 235 -4.56 8.42 1.27
CA ASN A 235 -4.13 9.38 0.26
C ASN A 235 -2.62 9.38 -0.04
N ASN A 236 -1.77 8.96 0.91
CA ASN A 236 -0.31 8.92 0.74
C ASN A 236 0.33 7.58 1.11
N VAL A 237 -0.40 6.47 0.99
CA VAL A 237 0.18 5.15 1.29
C VAL A 237 1.34 4.81 0.34
N GLN A 238 1.26 5.23 -0.93
CA GLN A 238 2.35 5.07 -1.88
C GLN A 238 3.57 5.88 -1.42
N GLY A 239 3.36 7.16 -1.09
CA GLY A 239 4.45 8.04 -0.67
C GLY A 239 5.11 7.62 0.65
N ALA A 240 4.35 7.17 1.64
CA ALA A 240 4.93 6.65 2.89
C ALA A 240 5.85 5.44 2.63
N CYS A 241 5.46 4.55 1.70
CA CYS A 241 6.33 3.45 1.26
C CYS A 241 7.56 3.98 0.50
N ASP A 242 7.37 4.94 -0.44
CA ASP A 242 8.45 5.53 -1.22
C ASP A 242 9.48 6.24 -0.33
N MET A 243 9.01 6.87 0.75
CA MET A 243 9.87 7.53 1.77
C MET A 243 10.53 6.56 2.74
N GLY A 244 10.33 5.24 2.58
CA GLY A 244 11.00 4.19 3.34
C GLY A 244 10.46 4.00 4.76
N CYS A 245 9.19 4.34 5.03
CA CYS A 245 8.53 4.04 6.31
C CYS A 245 8.14 2.56 6.42
N LEU A 246 9.06 1.69 6.08
CA LEU A 246 8.96 0.25 6.14
C LEU A 246 10.21 -0.33 6.81
N VAL A 247 10.06 -1.43 7.49
CA VAL A 247 11.07 -2.04 8.36
C VAL A 247 12.36 -2.49 7.64
N ASN A 248 12.27 -2.71 6.33
CA ASN A 248 13.30 -3.38 5.53
C ASN A 248 13.93 -2.50 4.45
N VAL A 249 13.47 -1.24 4.27
CA VAL A 249 13.98 -0.37 3.21
C VAL A 249 14.20 1.07 3.69
N TYR A 250 15.18 1.74 3.09
CA TYR A 250 15.36 3.18 3.07
C TYR A 250 14.47 3.83 2.00
N PRO A 251 14.42 5.18 1.87
CA PRO A 251 13.74 5.86 0.79
C PRO A 251 14.10 5.26 -0.59
N GLY A 252 13.11 5.18 -1.48
CA GLY A 252 13.28 4.60 -2.82
C GLY A 252 13.41 3.06 -2.81
N TYR A 253 12.87 2.37 -1.79
CA TYR A 253 12.90 0.90 -1.65
C TYR A 253 14.30 0.29 -1.59
N GLN A 254 15.32 1.05 -1.20
CA GLN A 254 16.68 0.59 -1.04
C GLN A 254 16.80 -0.30 0.22
N ALA A 255 17.16 -1.57 0.05
CA ALA A 255 17.16 -2.55 1.16
C ALA A 255 18.14 -2.16 2.28
N VAL A 256 17.70 -2.21 3.54
CA VAL A 256 18.57 -1.94 4.72
C VAL A 256 19.68 -2.97 4.88
N THR A 257 19.51 -4.16 4.31
CA THR A 257 20.50 -5.25 4.33
C THR A 257 21.55 -5.14 3.23
N ALA A 258 21.38 -4.25 2.25
CA ALA A 258 22.32 -4.03 1.18
C ALA A 258 23.40 -3.03 1.63
N GLU A 259 24.67 -3.47 1.64
CA GLU A 259 25.81 -2.69 2.11
C GLU A 259 25.92 -1.32 1.41
N ALA A 260 25.75 -1.28 0.07
CA ALA A 260 25.80 -0.05 -0.70
C ALA A 260 24.68 0.94 -0.30
N SER A 261 23.47 0.43 -0.01
CA SER A 261 22.38 1.27 0.48
C SER A 261 22.65 1.81 1.88
N GLN A 262 23.12 0.95 2.78
CA GLN A 262 23.48 1.33 4.14
C GLN A 262 24.55 2.43 4.11
N GLN A 263 25.65 2.22 3.39
CA GLN A 263 26.73 3.19 3.27
C GLN A 263 26.25 4.54 2.73
N LYS A 264 25.44 4.53 1.68
CA LYS A 264 24.85 5.76 1.11
C LYS A 264 24.11 6.59 2.17
N PHE A 265 23.25 5.96 2.98
CA PHE A 265 22.49 6.67 4.00
C PHE A 265 23.31 7.01 5.25
N GLU A 266 24.34 6.22 5.60
CA GLU A 266 25.30 6.57 6.64
C GLU A 266 26.09 7.81 6.28
N GLU A 267 26.57 7.92 5.05
CA GLU A 267 27.26 9.11 4.51
C GLU A 267 26.34 10.33 4.46
N ALA A 268 25.08 10.14 4.00
CA ALA A 268 24.12 11.24 3.94
C ALA A 268 23.72 11.74 5.32
N TRP A 269 23.37 10.86 6.23
CA TRP A 269 22.82 11.21 7.55
C TRP A 269 23.87 11.32 8.65
N GLY A 270 25.14 11.03 8.37
CA GLY A 270 26.27 11.23 9.28
C GLY A 270 26.25 10.33 10.53
N THR A 271 25.74 9.13 10.44
CA THR A 271 25.69 8.19 11.58
C THR A 271 25.70 6.74 11.11
N ASN A 272 26.19 5.83 11.96
CA ASN A 272 26.11 4.40 11.67
C ASN A 272 24.66 3.92 11.72
N LEU A 273 24.23 3.13 10.77
CA LEU A 273 22.88 2.60 10.68
C LEU A 273 22.84 1.08 10.91
N SER A 274 21.69 0.57 11.33
CA SER A 274 21.48 -0.87 11.46
C SER A 274 21.22 -1.51 10.09
N ASN A 275 21.86 -2.62 9.81
CA ASN A 275 21.59 -3.44 8.61
C ASN A 275 20.59 -4.58 8.88
N LYS A 276 19.99 -4.62 10.07
CA LYS A 276 18.97 -5.63 10.41
C LYS A 276 17.60 -5.15 10.05
N VAL A 277 16.78 -6.00 9.43
CA VAL A 277 15.37 -5.73 9.22
C VAL A 277 14.70 -5.50 10.57
N GLY A 278 13.86 -4.45 10.65
CA GLY A 278 13.12 -4.12 11.86
C GLY A 278 11.89 -5.01 12.07
N LYS A 279 11.23 -4.81 13.21
CA LYS A 279 9.94 -5.42 13.52
C LYS A 279 8.80 -4.67 12.82
N THR A 280 7.82 -5.40 12.31
CA THR A 280 6.60 -4.85 11.72
C THR A 280 5.64 -4.33 12.80
N VAL A 281 4.62 -3.53 12.44
CA VAL A 281 3.61 -3.05 13.40
C VAL A 281 2.96 -4.20 14.16
N THR A 282 2.74 -5.34 13.49
CA THR A 282 2.18 -6.57 14.10
C THR A 282 3.13 -7.29 15.04
N GLU A 283 4.39 -6.87 15.12
CA GLU A 283 5.42 -7.37 16.05
C GLU A 283 5.86 -6.28 17.04
N ILE A 284 5.84 -5.01 16.64
CA ILE A 284 6.22 -3.86 17.49
C ILE A 284 5.26 -3.76 18.68
N ILE A 285 3.94 -3.71 18.42
CA ILE A 285 2.97 -3.50 19.49
C ILE A 285 2.86 -4.72 20.41
N PRO A 286 2.66 -5.96 19.94
CA PRO A 286 2.70 -7.14 20.80
C PRO A 286 4.03 -7.34 21.53
N GLY A 287 5.12 -6.89 20.95
CA GLY A 287 6.44 -6.91 21.55
C GLY A 287 6.56 -6.13 22.88
N VAL A 288 5.56 -5.33 23.25
CA VAL A 288 5.47 -4.66 24.56
C VAL A 288 5.32 -5.71 25.66
N LEU A 289 4.37 -6.62 25.53
CA LEU A 289 4.14 -7.68 26.52
C LEU A 289 5.30 -8.70 26.56
N GLU A 290 6.08 -8.80 25.48
CA GLU A 290 7.30 -9.60 25.43
C GLU A 290 8.52 -8.88 26.02
N GLY A 291 8.39 -7.60 26.42
CA GLY A 291 9.50 -6.77 26.92
C GLY A 291 10.51 -6.34 25.84
N THR A 292 10.21 -6.58 24.57
CA THR A 292 11.09 -6.24 23.43
C THR A 292 10.82 -4.84 22.87
N THR A 293 9.64 -4.27 23.14
CA THR A 293 9.26 -2.88 22.83
C THR A 293 8.91 -2.18 24.14
N LYS A 294 9.59 -1.08 24.46
CA LYS A 294 9.40 -0.31 25.70
C LYS A 294 8.80 1.06 25.48
N ALA A 295 9.02 1.62 24.28
CA ALA A 295 8.51 2.92 23.95
C ALA A 295 7.98 2.95 22.53
N LEU A 296 6.93 3.79 22.29
CA LEU A 296 6.36 4.06 20.99
C LEU A 296 6.34 5.56 20.70
N TYR A 297 6.62 5.91 19.45
CA TYR A 297 6.26 7.20 18.87
C TYR A 297 5.37 6.96 17.65
N ILE A 298 4.17 7.48 17.71
CA ILE A 298 3.14 7.29 16.67
C ILE A 298 2.74 8.64 16.08
N LEU A 299 2.73 8.72 14.75
CA LEU A 299 2.27 9.87 13.96
C LEU A 299 0.99 9.49 13.21
N GLY A 300 -0.14 10.17 13.49
CA GLY A 300 -1.36 10.12 12.69
C GLY A 300 -1.97 8.72 12.52
N GLU A 301 -1.83 7.86 13.51
CA GLU A 301 -2.39 6.51 13.55
C GLU A 301 -3.10 6.26 14.88
N ASN A 302 -4.20 5.49 14.85
CA ASN A 302 -4.99 5.15 16.04
C ASN A 302 -5.05 3.64 16.25
N PRO A 303 -3.95 2.99 16.69
CA PRO A 303 -3.86 1.54 16.80
C PRO A 303 -4.89 0.92 17.73
N ALA A 304 -5.36 1.63 18.78
CA ALA A 304 -6.41 1.14 19.67
C ALA A 304 -7.75 0.83 18.97
N MET A 305 -7.94 1.38 17.74
CA MET A 305 -9.12 1.17 16.90
C MET A 305 -8.83 0.41 15.62
N THR A 306 -7.65 0.61 15.01
CA THR A 306 -7.41 0.23 13.62
C THR A 306 -6.60 -1.06 13.47
N VAL A 307 -5.89 -1.50 14.52
CA VAL A 307 -5.14 -2.76 14.49
C VAL A 307 -6.06 -3.90 14.94
N PRO A 308 -6.00 -5.07 14.26
CA PRO A 308 -6.76 -6.25 14.67
C PRO A 308 -6.50 -6.64 16.12
N ASP A 309 -7.50 -7.28 16.77
CA ASP A 309 -7.49 -7.62 18.19
C ASP A 309 -7.33 -6.40 19.12
N SER A 310 -8.29 -5.49 19.03
CA SER A 310 -8.23 -4.21 19.74
C SER A 310 -8.07 -4.34 21.26
N ASN A 311 -8.58 -5.43 21.89
CA ASN A 311 -8.42 -5.66 23.33
C ASN A 311 -6.95 -5.97 23.67
N HIS A 312 -6.30 -6.83 22.88
CA HIS A 312 -4.89 -7.12 23.03
C HIS A 312 -4.02 -5.88 22.79
N ILE A 313 -4.31 -5.10 21.74
CA ILE A 313 -3.59 -3.86 21.45
C ILE A 313 -3.70 -2.85 22.57
N ARG A 314 -4.91 -2.63 23.13
CA ARG A 314 -5.09 -1.72 24.28
C ARG A 314 -4.27 -2.16 25.47
N HIS A 315 -4.28 -3.45 25.78
CA HIS A 315 -3.43 -3.99 26.85
C HIS A 315 -1.94 -3.77 26.59
N CYS A 316 -1.48 -3.93 25.35
CA CYS A 316 -0.09 -3.59 25.00
C CYS A 316 0.21 -2.09 25.22
N LEU A 317 -0.73 -1.19 24.87
CA LEU A 317 -0.53 0.24 25.06
C LEU A 317 -0.51 0.64 26.56
N GLU A 318 -1.27 -0.05 27.41
CA GLU A 318 -1.28 0.15 28.88
C GLU A 318 0.07 -0.21 29.54
N GLU A 319 0.78 -1.21 29.00
CA GLU A 319 2.03 -1.73 29.55
C GLU A 319 3.29 -1.03 28.99
N LEU A 320 3.15 0.00 28.17
CA LEU A 320 4.28 0.76 27.66
C LEU A 320 4.98 1.56 28.75
N GLU A 321 6.32 1.57 28.74
CA GLU A 321 7.10 2.45 29.62
C GLU A 321 7.02 3.93 29.18
N PHE A 322 6.82 4.19 27.88
CA PHE A 322 6.65 5.54 27.32
C PHE A 322 5.92 5.51 25.99
N PHE A 323 4.93 6.37 25.83
CA PHE A 323 4.16 6.52 24.60
C PHE A 323 3.97 8.00 24.23
N ALA A 324 4.51 8.41 23.09
CA ALA A 324 4.25 9.71 22.46
C ALA A 324 3.33 9.53 21.25
N LEU A 325 2.22 10.26 21.23
CA LEU A 325 1.27 10.31 20.13
C LEU A 325 1.23 11.72 19.53
N GLN A 326 1.44 11.81 18.22
CA GLN A 326 1.25 13.03 17.44
C GLN A 326 0.06 12.86 16.52
N ASP A 327 -1.00 13.62 16.74
CA ASP A 327 -2.23 13.53 15.94
C ASP A 327 -2.96 14.87 15.87
N ILE A 328 -3.93 14.98 14.97
CA ILE A 328 -4.77 16.18 14.80
C ILE A 328 -5.94 16.24 15.79
N PHE A 329 -6.32 15.10 16.38
CA PHE A 329 -7.38 14.97 17.39
C PHE A 329 -6.94 14.04 18.52
N PRO A 330 -7.47 14.22 19.74
CA PRO A 330 -7.48 13.15 20.73
C PRO A 330 -8.26 11.94 20.19
N THR A 331 -7.60 10.78 20.15
CA THR A 331 -8.17 9.51 19.68
C THR A 331 -8.25 8.52 20.84
N GLU A 332 -8.79 7.33 20.63
CA GLU A 332 -8.81 6.28 21.64
C GLU A 332 -7.40 5.91 22.12
N SER A 333 -6.40 5.97 21.21
CA SER A 333 -5.01 5.76 21.58
C SER A 333 -4.44 6.85 22.49
N SER A 334 -5.02 8.06 22.49
CA SER A 334 -4.57 9.17 23.33
C SER A 334 -4.73 8.90 24.83
N ALA A 335 -5.66 8.01 25.20
CA ALA A 335 -5.89 7.64 26.59
C ALA A 335 -4.70 6.91 27.23
N TYR A 336 -3.81 6.35 26.41
CA TYR A 336 -2.63 5.59 26.83
C TYR A 336 -1.33 6.38 26.65
N ALA A 337 -1.37 7.57 26.05
CA ALA A 337 -0.18 8.35 25.74
C ALA A 337 0.30 9.20 26.92
N ASP A 338 1.60 9.15 27.20
CA ASP A 338 2.25 10.05 28.17
C ASP A 338 2.40 11.47 27.62
N VAL A 339 2.57 11.59 26.29
CA VAL A 339 2.72 12.88 25.59
C VAL A 339 1.84 12.94 24.36
N LEU A 340 1.03 14.00 24.27
CA LEU A 340 0.25 14.33 23.07
C LEU A 340 0.88 15.55 22.39
N LEU A 341 1.17 15.42 21.11
CA LEU A 341 1.74 16.46 20.27
C LEU A 341 0.70 16.88 19.21
N PRO A 342 0.18 18.11 19.26
CA PRO A 342 -0.86 18.55 18.35
C PRO A 342 -0.30 18.84 16.97
N GLY A 343 -0.53 17.94 16.04
CA GLY A 343 -0.27 18.10 14.61
C GLY A 343 -1.38 18.86 13.89
N VAL A 344 -1.23 19.05 12.58
CA VAL A 344 -2.18 19.79 11.74
C VAL A 344 -2.77 18.91 10.63
N SER A 345 -4.00 19.25 10.21
CA SER A 345 -4.65 18.59 9.10
C SER A 345 -4.01 18.95 7.74
N PHE A 346 -4.35 18.23 6.69
CA PHE A 346 -3.82 18.46 5.35
C PHE A 346 -4.15 19.86 4.79
N VAL A 347 -5.25 20.48 5.22
CA VAL A 347 -5.60 21.84 4.78
C VAL A 347 -4.81 22.94 5.48
N GLU A 348 -4.11 22.62 6.56
CA GLU A 348 -3.34 23.55 7.39
C GLU A 348 -1.82 23.49 7.11
N LYS A 349 -1.39 22.72 6.13
CA LYS A 349 0.03 22.54 5.77
C LYS A 349 0.27 22.46 4.27
N THR A 350 1.53 22.68 3.88
CA THR A 350 2.01 22.48 2.51
C THR A 350 2.95 21.29 2.46
N GLY A 351 2.77 20.41 1.48
CA GLY A 351 3.63 19.26 1.28
C GLY A 351 3.20 18.42 0.09
N THR A 352 3.93 17.35 -0.19
CA THR A 352 3.64 16.47 -1.32
C THR A 352 2.98 15.17 -0.89
N TYR A 353 2.17 14.61 -1.80
CA TYR A 353 1.51 13.32 -1.66
C TYR A 353 1.71 12.52 -2.94
N THR A 354 1.96 11.22 -2.81
CA THR A 354 2.07 10.32 -3.95
C THR A 354 0.79 9.49 -4.07
N SER A 355 0.04 9.71 -5.14
CA SER A 355 -1.21 8.98 -5.40
C SER A 355 -0.97 7.51 -5.72
N THR A 356 -2.05 6.70 -5.72
CA THR A 356 -1.99 5.27 -6.07
C THR A 356 -1.39 5.00 -7.45
N GLU A 357 -1.54 5.93 -8.41
CA GLU A 357 -0.95 5.86 -9.76
C GLU A 357 0.50 6.37 -9.82
N ARG A 358 1.19 6.53 -8.68
CA ARG A 358 2.59 6.98 -8.53
C ARG A 358 2.82 8.44 -8.94
N ARG A 359 1.79 9.25 -8.92
CA ARG A 359 1.88 10.67 -9.24
C ARG A 359 2.11 11.47 -7.98
N VAL A 360 3.25 12.16 -7.91
CA VAL A 360 3.54 13.13 -6.84
C VAL A 360 2.77 14.42 -7.12
N GLN A 361 2.03 14.88 -6.11
CA GLN A 361 1.17 16.06 -6.19
C GLN A 361 1.45 16.99 -5.01
N MET A 362 1.58 18.28 -5.29
CA MET A 362 1.73 19.32 -4.28
C MET A 362 0.35 19.70 -3.74
N LEU A 363 0.23 19.72 -2.41
CA LEU A 363 -0.89 20.30 -1.69
C LEU A 363 -0.43 21.58 -1.03
N HIS A 364 -1.18 22.66 -1.20
CA HIS A 364 -0.90 23.95 -0.59
C HIS A 364 -1.79 24.20 0.62
N GLN A 365 -1.23 24.80 1.64
CA GLN A 365 -1.98 25.23 2.82
C GLN A 365 -3.13 26.15 2.41
N ALA A 366 -4.33 25.85 2.87
CA ALA A 366 -5.54 26.62 2.60
C ALA A 366 -6.00 27.48 3.78
N ILE A 367 -5.72 27.03 5.01
CA ILE A 367 -6.07 27.73 6.25
C ILE A 367 -4.89 27.72 7.22
N THR A 368 -4.87 28.65 8.16
CA THR A 368 -3.85 28.69 9.24
C THR A 368 -4.11 27.59 10.27
N PRO A 369 -3.06 26.99 10.85
CA PRO A 369 -3.18 26.05 11.97
C PRO A 369 -4.00 26.64 13.13
N ARG A 370 -4.78 25.79 13.81
CA ARG A 370 -5.60 26.20 14.94
C ARG A 370 -4.84 26.08 16.25
N GLY A 371 -5.02 27.09 17.13
CA GLY A 371 -4.47 27.08 18.47
C GLY A 371 -2.94 27.00 18.46
N GLU A 372 -2.40 26.02 19.21
CA GLU A 372 -0.95 25.76 19.30
C GLU A 372 -0.48 24.61 18.43
N ALA A 373 -1.35 24.06 17.53
CA ALA A 373 -0.99 23.00 16.61
C ALA A 373 0.11 23.48 15.64
N ARG A 374 1.07 22.60 15.38
CA ARG A 374 2.22 22.85 14.52
C ARG A 374 2.26 21.88 13.36
N GLN A 375 2.88 22.27 12.26
CA GLN A 375 3.12 21.33 11.16
C GLN A 375 3.92 20.13 11.66
N ASP A 376 3.52 18.94 11.22
CA ASP A 376 4.09 17.70 11.75
C ASP A 376 5.60 17.60 11.54
N TRP A 377 6.11 18.06 10.40
CA TRP A 377 7.54 18.10 10.12
C TRP A 377 8.31 19.01 11.09
N GLU A 378 7.72 20.12 11.54
CA GLU A 378 8.36 21.04 12.51
C GLU A 378 8.49 20.37 13.88
N ILE A 379 7.45 19.63 14.30
CA ILE A 379 7.45 18.87 15.57
C ILE A 379 8.55 17.80 15.53
N ILE A 380 8.60 17.00 14.46
CA ILE A 380 9.60 15.94 14.29
C ILE A 380 11.02 16.52 14.30
N ALA A 381 11.24 17.60 13.55
CA ALA A 381 12.54 18.23 13.47
C ALA A 381 12.98 18.85 14.82
N ASP A 382 12.06 19.46 15.56
CA ASP A 382 12.34 20.02 16.89
C ASP A 382 12.67 18.93 17.91
N LEU A 383 11.91 17.82 17.93
CA LEU A 383 12.21 16.65 18.76
C LEU A 383 13.59 16.08 18.45
N ALA A 384 13.92 15.93 17.17
CA ALA A 384 15.22 15.42 16.75
C ALA A 384 16.36 16.30 17.26
N ARG A 385 16.27 17.62 17.08
CA ARG A 385 17.29 18.59 17.59
C ARG A 385 17.48 18.48 19.10
N ARG A 386 16.39 18.40 19.85
CA ARG A 386 16.42 18.29 21.32
C ARG A 386 17.05 16.98 21.80
N ILE A 387 16.66 15.87 21.20
CA ILE A 387 17.22 14.54 21.56
C ILE A 387 18.73 14.50 21.26
N VAL A 388 19.15 15.03 20.09
CA VAL A 388 20.58 15.10 19.73
C VAL A 388 21.34 16.01 20.71
N ALA A 389 20.78 17.17 21.08
CA ALA A 389 21.41 18.09 22.05
C ALA A 389 21.52 17.50 23.47
N LEU A 390 20.61 16.62 23.87
CA LEU A 390 20.64 15.91 25.15
C LEU A 390 21.65 14.74 25.18
N GLY A 391 22.45 14.56 24.13
CA GLY A 391 23.47 13.52 24.10
C GLY A 391 22.93 12.18 23.59
N GLY A 392 21.97 12.21 22.70
CA GLY A 392 21.51 11.04 21.94
C GLY A 392 22.63 10.42 21.09
N ARG A 393 22.27 9.74 20.01
CA ARG A 393 23.29 9.13 19.12
C ARG A 393 24.25 10.17 18.54
N ARG A 394 25.49 9.76 18.34
CA ARG A 394 26.50 10.62 17.70
C ARG A 394 26.18 10.76 16.22
N ILE A 395 26.02 12.03 15.80
CA ILE A 395 25.77 12.41 14.42
C ILE A 395 26.95 13.29 13.96
N TYR A 396 27.59 12.94 12.85
CA TYR A 396 28.68 13.68 12.26
C TYR A 396 28.11 14.71 11.27
N PRO A 397 28.67 15.91 11.16
CA PRO A 397 28.21 16.91 10.20
C PRO A 397 28.35 16.43 8.76
N THR A 398 27.24 16.44 8.04
CA THR A 398 27.14 16.25 6.58
C THR A 398 26.13 17.28 6.05
N PRO A 399 26.03 17.50 4.74
CA PRO A 399 24.99 18.38 4.18
C PRO A 399 23.57 18.01 4.65
N TRP A 400 23.29 16.74 4.90
CA TRP A 400 21.97 16.19 5.21
C TRP A 400 21.83 15.60 6.61
N SER A 401 22.82 15.78 7.49
CA SER A 401 22.74 15.25 8.87
C SER A 401 21.91 16.12 9.81
N GLY A 402 21.63 17.35 9.43
CA GLY A 402 20.92 18.33 10.26
C GLY A 402 19.41 18.16 10.27
N TRP A 403 18.78 18.99 11.14
CA TRP A 403 17.33 19.02 11.34
C TRP A 403 16.79 20.46 11.27
N ASN A 404 17.52 21.36 10.62
CA ASN A 404 17.15 22.77 10.48
C ASN A 404 16.56 22.99 9.10
N TYR A 405 15.26 22.85 8.99
CA TYR A 405 14.49 23.09 7.76
C TYR A 405 13.68 24.38 7.92
N ALA A 406 13.63 25.20 6.88
CA ALA A 406 12.78 26.39 6.81
C ALA A 406 11.44 26.09 6.14
N SER A 407 11.32 24.97 5.40
CA SER A 407 10.10 24.58 4.69
C SER A 407 10.07 23.09 4.34
N SER A 408 8.88 22.60 3.99
CA SER A 408 8.72 21.25 3.43
C SER A 408 9.47 21.06 2.10
N ALA A 409 9.65 22.14 1.33
CA ALA A 409 10.40 22.08 0.07
C ALA A 409 11.90 21.77 0.28
N GLU A 410 12.51 22.24 1.36
CA GLU A 410 13.90 21.88 1.71
C GLU A 410 14.02 20.40 2.07
N ILE A 411 13.03 19.86 2.78
CA ILE A 411 12.97 18.44 3.10
C ILE A 411 12.87 17.62 1.81
N LEU A 412 12.01 18.04 0.87
CA LEU A 412 11.87 17.36 -0.42
C LEU A 412 13.18 17.42 -1.25
N THR A 413 13.93 18.51 -1.14
CA THR A 413 15.25 18.63 -1.80
C THR A 413 16.28 17.65 -1.21
N GLU A 414 16.21 17.37 0.08
CA GLU A 414 17.06 16.33 0.71
C GLU A 414 16.72 14.93 0.23
N VAL A 415 15.44 14.67 -0.06
CA VAL A 415 14.94 13.36 -0.52
C VAL A 415 15.34 13.10 -1.98
N SER A 416 15.44 14.14 -2.82
CA SER A 416 15.65 14.05 -4.26
C SER A 416 17.12 13.80 -4.62
#